data_a94ff8dae6f46079e5f55d284f66e29a
#
_entry.id   a94ff8dae6f46079e5f55d284f66e29a
#
_cell.length_a   1.000
_cell.length_b   1.000
_cell.length_c   1.000
_cell.angle_alpha   90.00
_cell.angle_beta   90.00
_cell.angle_gamma   90.00
#
_symmetry.space_group_name_H-M   'P 1'
#
loop_
_entity.id
_entity.type
_entity.pdbx_description
1 polymer ?
#
loop_
_entity_poly.entity_id
_entity_poly.type
_entity_poly.pdbx_seq_one_letter_code
_entity_poly.pdbx_strand_id
1 'polypeptide(L)'
;MRALSLANAVALVFAMLLSVVTSGQPAAATTAAVTTCTSSVGPGIPAPSGLPAGIPGFHATWYGQSGYMTLCPGDTSTATVAYYNTGSNGWVLSRMGQAAFLGTNGPEPGQDQASLLGGNGTNGSPATGWPAFNRIAAQPADYVGPGQVAWFQFTVKAPAAPGVYAVGLRPMIEGAQWMEDIGVYWVVTVLYPDGTKPGPSARARCETCWPLNGMQKGAGQPNPQRRSLVVRIDNAPAARPHSGLSKADIVFETLVEAGITRYEAVFHSQDPAKIGSIRSARLSDREITPMVRGALAFSGATTEETKFIQEDHAAGRYIDLNANWSYSGGAYFRVGQDDAGNPRSAPYNEYSTSNLLRDATNRGGGGAAVDIPTWGFLDSVNHVDWAGGFYGAVIQRTITIPYQHQNTSKYVYDGNTRTYARYQQDPNVGADVREVDAFYNTAIAARNIVVVYTDVVPTAIVEDSLGSLGVNVRTTGSGKVTIFRDGRRQDGTWARNSIYDAWQFVSLNGEPILLSPGQTWVHMIPSTWTVPSN
;
A
#
# COMPACT_ATOMS: atom_id res chain seq x y z
N MET A 1 1.45 81.04 -40.90
CA MET A 1 1.21 81.25 -42.34
C MET A 1 0.94 79.92 -42.98
N ARG A 2 -0.27 79.76 -43.55
CA ARG A 2 -0.71 78.87 -44.64
C ARG A 2 -0.42 77.40 -44.48
N ALA A 3 -1.35 76.48 -44.14
CA ALA A 3 -2.58 76.11 -44.85
C ALA A 3 -2.35 75.58 -46.27
N LEU A 4 -2.84 74.38 -46.47
CA LEU A 4 -3.53 73.75 -47.60
C LEU A 4 -3.21 72.21 -47.60
N SER A 5 -4.12 71.35 -47.31
CA SER A 5 -5.34 70.80 -47.90
C SER A 5 -5.17 70.26 -49.32
N LEU A 6 -5.61 69.01 -49.46
CA LEU A 6 -6.42 68.36 -50.53
C LEU A 6 -6.02 66.90 -50.59
N ALA A 7 -6.81 65.94 -50.25
CA ALA A 7 -8.08 65.52 -50.81
C ALA A 7 -7.92 64.61 -52.05
N ASN A 8 -8.43 63.37 -51.88
CA ASN A 8 -9.02 62.45 -52.84
C ASN A 8 -8.20 61.82 -53.96
N ALA A 9 -8.15 60.48 -53.88
CA ALA A 9 -8.69 59.70 -55.00
C ALA A 9 -8.95 58.21 -54.57
N VAL A 10 -10.23 57.87 -54.55
CA VAL A 10 -10.74 56.50 -54.49
C VAL A 10 -10.49 55.88 -55.85
N ALA A 11 -9.75 54.77 -55.88
CA ALA A 11 -9.71 53.88 -57.01
C ALA A 11 -10.20 52.51 -56.56
N LEU A 12 -11.47 52.20 -56.88
CA LEU A 12 -12.02 50.85 -56.84
C LEU A 12 -11.35 50.01 -57.93
N VAL A 13 -10.59 48.98 -57.53
CA VAL A 13 -10.21 47.89 -58.40
C VAL A 13 -11.04 46.67 -58.02
N PHE A 14 -12.04 46.37 -58.83
CA PHE A 14 -12.78 45.11 -58.80
C PHE A 14 -11.84 44.03 -59.33
N ALA A 15 -11.26 43.21 -58.42
CA ALA A 15 -10.64 41.95 -58.79
C ALA A 15 -11.69 40.86 -58.62
N MET A 16 -12.18 40.32 -59.73
CA MET A 16 -12.95 39.06 -59.78
C MET A 16 -12.06 37.94 -59.29
N LEU A 17 -12.27 37.47 -58.07
CA LEU A 17 -11.77 36.21 -57.62
C LEU A 17 -12.72 35.11 -58.07
N LEU A 18 -12.31 34.36 -59.11
CA LEU A 18 -12.89 33.07 -59.43
C LEU A 18 -12.66 32.13 -58.25
N SER A 19 -13.67 31.88 -57.44
CA SER A 19 -13.67 30.82 -56.44
C SER A 19 -13.82 29.48 -57.16
N VAL A 20 -12.71 28.76 -57.27
CA VAL A 20 -12.72 27.32 -57.59
C VAL A 20 -13.32 26.61 -56.36
N VAL A 21 -14.57 26.22 -56.47
CA VAL A 21 -15.20 25.29 -55.52
C VAL A 21 -14.59 23.94 -55.78
N THR A 22 -13.55 23.59 -55.06
CA THR A 22 -13.13 22.20 -54.93
C THR A 22 -14.18 21.51 -54.08
N SER A 23 -14.97 20.66 -54.70
CA SER A 23 -15.83 19.71 -54.02
C SER A 23 -14.93 18.79 -53.18
N GLY A 24 -14.74 19.14 -51.91
CA GLY A 24 -14.14 18.22 -50.95
C GLY A 24 -15.04 17.00 -50.82
N GLN A 25 -14.57 15.86 -51.29
CA GLN A 25 -15.17 14.58 -50.92
C GLN A 25 -15.22 14.54 -49.38
N PRO A 26 -16.37 14.16 -48.81
CA PRO A 26 -16.40 13.92 -47.36
C PRO A 26 -15.39 12.82 -47.07
N ALA A 27 -14.43 13.11 -46.18
CA ALA A 27 -13.55 12.08 -45.64
C ALA A 27 -14.44 10.97 -45.09
N ALA A 28 -14.31 9.78 -45.64
CA ALA A 28 -14.98 8.61 -45.11
C ALA A 28 -14.58 8.51 -43.63
N ALA A 29 -15.56 8.70 -42.77
CA ALA A 29 -15.37 8.43 -41.34
C ALA A 29 -15.00 6.95 -41.26
N THR A 30 -13.74 6.67 -40.98
CA THR A 30 -13.32 5.35 -40.55
C THR A 30 -14.08 5.06 -39.27
N THR A 31 -15.17 4.30 -39.38
CA THR A 31 -15.79 3.67 -38.22
C THR A 31 -14.70 2.82 -37.59
N ALA A 32 -14.14 3.31 -36.47
CA ALA A 32 -13.31 2.49 -35.62
C ALA A 32 -14.12 1.22 -35.33
N ALA A 33 -13.56 0.07 -35.66
CA ALA A 33 -14.19 -1.20 -35.36
C ALA A 33 -14.45 -1.22 -33.86
N VAL A 34 -15.72 -1.28 -33.47
CA VAL A 34 -16.10 -1.43 -32.04
C VAL A 34 -15.59 -2.81 -31.68
N THR A 35 -14.48 -2.85 -30.96
CA THR A 35 -13.96 -4.07 -30.35
C THR A 35 -15.02 -4.56 -29.37
N THR A 36 -15.66 -5.68 -29.69
CA THR A 36 -16.62 -6.32 -28.78
C THR A 36 -15.86 -7.07 -27.70
N CYS A 37 -16.38 -6.99 -26.48
CA CYS A 37 -15.86 -7.75 -25.35
C CYS A 37 -15.85 -9.26 -25.68
N THR A 38 -14.77 -9.97 -25.33
CA THR A 38 -14.64 -11.42 -25.46
C THR A 38 -14.17 -12.01 -24.15
N SER A 39 -14.91 -12.97 -23.61
CA SER A 39 -14.56 -13.69 -22.40
C SER A 39 -13.47 -14.73 -22.65
N SER A 40 -12.59 -14.94 -21.68
CA SER A 40 -11.50 -15.92 -21.73
C SER A 40 -11.20 -16.51 -20.36
N VAL A 41 -10.55 -17.68 -20.36
CA VAL A 41 -10.06 -18.35 -19.13
C VAL A 41 -8.55 -18.50 -19.26
N GLY A 42 -7.82 -18.12 -18.23
CA GLY A 42 -6.37 -18.25 -18.17
C GLY A 42 -5.90 -19.71 -18.04
N PRO A 43 -4.58 -19.94 -18.03
CA PRO A 43 -4.02 -21.28 -17.81
C PRO A 43 -4.34 -21.78 -16.41
N GLY A 44 -4.54 -23.09 -16.27
CA GLY A 44 -4.73 -23.75 -14.98
C GLY A 44 -3.50 -23.63 -14.08
N ILE A 45 -3.71 -23.66 -12.77
CA ILE A 45 -2.66 -23.64 -11.76
C ILE A 45 -2.42 -25.08 -11.31
N PRO A 46 -1.20 -25.64 -11.49
CA PRO A 46 -0.90 -27.05 -11.21
C PRO A 46 -0.82 -27.35 -9.72
N ALA A 47 -0.91 -28.62 -9.39
CA ALA A 47 -0.75 -29.14 -8.04
C ALA A 47 0.65 -28.85 -7.45
N PRO A 48 0.76 -28.64 -6.13
CA PRO A 48 2.03 -28.50 -5.44
C PRO A 48 2.77 -29.86 -5.39
N SER A 49 4.09 -29.81 -5.27
CA SER A 49 4.91 -30.99 -5.01
C SER A 49 4.92 -31.30 -3.51
N GLY A 50 4.56 -32.51 -3.14
CA GLY A 50 4.55 -33.00 -1.75
C GLY A 50 3.30 -32.53 -0.98
N LEU A 51 2.47 -33.49 -0.62
CA LEU A 51 1.24 -33.26 0.11
C LEU A 51 1.32 -33.98 1.48
N PRO A 52 0.93 -33.35 2.58
CA PRO A 52 0.78 -34.03 3.86
C PRO A 52 -0.37 -35.03 3.77
N ALA A 53 -0.33 -36.07 4.58
CA ALA A 53 -1.38 -37.10 4.63
C ALA A 53 -1.55 -37.64 6.05
N GLY A 54 -2.75 -38.17 6.37
CA GLY A 54 -3.02 -38.88 7.61
C GLY A 54 -3.11 -37.98 8.86
N ILE A 55 -3.37 -36.71 8.72
CA ILE A 55 -3.58 -35.80 9.86
C ILE A 55 -4.89 -36.22 10.58
N PRO A 56 -4.89 -36.43 11.91
CA PRO A 56 -6.08 -36.89 12.61
C PRO A 56 -7.27 -35.92 12.47
N GLY A 57 -8.42 -36.38 11.99
CA GLY A 57 -9.62 -35.58 11.81
C GLY A 57 -9.94 -35.20 10.35
N PHE A 58 -10.67 -34.11 10.17
CA PHE A 58 -10.98 -33.54 8.85
C PHE A 58 -9.99 -32.45 8.50
N HIS A 59 -9.20 -32.69 7.45
CA HIS A 59 -8.17 -31.77 6.99
C HIS A 59 -8.14 -31.73 5.46
N ALA A 60 -7.78 -30.57 4.90
CA ALA A 60 -7.65 -30.39 3.46
C ALA A 60 -6.49 -29.46 3.11
N THR A 61 -5.84 -29.74 2.00
CA THR A 61 -4.90 -28.79 1.41
C THR A 61 -5.25 -28.53 -0.05
N TRP A 62 -4.93 -27.34 -0.55
CA TRP A 62 -5.12 -27.01 -1.96
C TRP A 62 -4.30 -27.95 -2.85
N TYR A 63 -4.93 -28.42 -3.93
CA TYR A 63 -4.32 -29.34 -4.88
C TYR A 63 -4.09 -28.71 -6.24
N GLY A 64 -5.01 -27.84 -6.69
CA GLY A 64 -4.92 -27.18 -7.98
C GLY A 64 -6.22 -26.45 -8.32
N GLN A 65 -6.22 -25.72 -9.41
CA GLN A 65 -7.42 -25.03 -9.89
C GLN A 65 -7.34 -24.73 -11.39
N SER A 66 -8.51 -24.51 -12.01
CA SER A 66 -8.58 -23.93 -13.36
C SER A 66 -8.10 -22.48 -13.36
N GLY A 67 -7.80 -21.95 -14.55
CA GLY A 67 -7.29 -20.60 -14.70
C GLY A 67 -8.32 -19.52 -14.31
N TYR A 68 -7.84 -18.39 -13.86
CA TYR A 68 -8.68 -17.22 -13.61
C TYR A 68 -9.34 -16.70 -14.88
N MET A 69 -10.50 -16.09 -14.70
CA MET A 69 -11.38 -15.72 -15.81
C MET A 69 -11.31 -14.23 -16.10
N THR A 70 -11.36 -13.91 -17.38
CA THR A 70 -11.62 -12.57 -17.90
C THR A 70 -12.96 -12.63 -18.62
N LEU A 71 -13.99 -11.98 -18.08
CA LEU A 71 -15.37 -12.09 -18.55
C LEU A 71 -15.92 -10.74 -18.98
N CYS A 72 -16.88 -10.77 -19.89
CA CYS A 72 -17.71 -9.62 -20.17
C CYS A 72 -18.76 -9.42 -19.09
N PRO A 73 -19.29 -8.19 -18.89
CA PRO A 73 -20.33 -7.93 -17.91
C PRO A 73 -21.53 -8.87 -18.06
N GLY A 74 -21.93 -9.53 -16.99
CA GLY A 74 -23.05 -10.45 -16.95
C GLY A 74 -22.79 -11.87 -17.43
N ASP A 75 -21.64 -12.14 -18.06
CA ASP A 75 -21.27 -13.49 -18.51
C ASP A 75 -21.07 -14.45 -17.33
N THR A 76 -21.28 -15.73 -17.62
CA THR A 76 -21.05 -16.82 -16.68
C THR A 76 -19.95 -17.75 -17.19
N SER A 77 -19.21 -18.35 -16.26
CA SER A 77 -18.20 -19.35 -16.58
C SER A 77 -18.05 -20.35 -15.44
N THR A 78 -17.55 -21.55 -15.77
CA THR A 78 -17.34 -22.62 -14.79
C THR A 78 -15.94 -22.58 -14.25
N ALA A 79 -15.81 -22.54 -12.93
CA ALA A 79 -14.57 -22.61 -12.18
C ALA A 79 -14.40 -23.99 -11.53
N THR A 80 -13.16 -24.41 -11.35
CA THR A 80 -12.83 -25.64 -10.64
C THR A 80 -11.69 -25.39 -9.67
N VAL A 81 -11.88 -25.76 -8.40
CA VAL A 81 -10.84 -25.75 -7.37
C VAL A 81 -10.76 -27.14 -6.75
N ALA A 82 -9.57 -27.69 -6.65
CA ALA A 82 -9.34 -29.00 -6.10
C ALA A 82 -8.70 -28.94 -4.71
N TYR A 83 -9.20 -29.77 -3.82
CA TYR A 83 -8.63 -29.98 -2.51
C TYR A 83 -8.33 -31.47 -2.28
N TYR A 84 -7.17 -31.72 -1.73
CA TYR A 84 -6.71 -33.04 -1.31
C TYR A 84 -7.11 -33.26 0.15
N ASN A 85 -7.78 -34.37 0.45
CA ASN A 85 -8.10 -34.76 1.81
C ASN A 85 -6.83 -35.24 2.52
N THR A 86 -6.23 -34.41 3.34
CA THR A 86 -5.03 -34.70 4.14
C THR A 86 -5.37 -35.32 5.49
N GLY A 87 -6.66 -35.35 5.85
CA GLY A 87 -7.16 -35.87 7.11
C GLY A 87 -7.19 -37.41 7.15
N SER A 88 -7.43 -37.96 8.34
CA SER A 88 -7.73 -39.38 8.56
C SER A 88 -9.20 -39.72 8.35
N ASN A 89 -10.08 -38.71 8.30
CA ASN A 89 -11.52 -38.89 8.14
C ASN A 89 -11.94 -38.68 6.69
N GLY A 90 -12.77 -39.57 6.17
CA GLY A 90 -13.41 -39.40 4.86
C GLY A 90 -14.56 -38.37 4.91
N TRP A 91 -14.75 -37.68 3.81
CA TRP A 91 -15.89 -36.77 3.63
C TRP A 91 -17.04 -37.53 3.01
N VAL A 92 -18.22 -37.50 3.64
CA VAL A 92 -19.41 -38.24 3.22
C VAL A 92 -20.57 -37.29 2.97
N LEU A 93 -20.91 -37.08 1.68
CA LEU A 93 -21.86 -36.05 1.23
C LEU A 93 -23.25 -36.18 1.92
N SER A 94 -23.75 -37.41 2.09
CA SER A 94 -25.07 -37.65 2.65
C SER A 94 -25.14 -37.60 4.18
N ARG A 95 -24.04 -37.24 4.87
CA ARG A 95 -24.00 -37.24 6.34
C ARG A 95 -23.71 -35.85 6.88
N MET A 96 -24.63 -35.32 7.67
CA MET A 96 -24.41 -34.10 8.45
C MET A 96 -23.16 -34.27 9.34
N GLY A 97 -22.32 -33.24 9.40
CA GLY A 97 -21.03 -33.31 10.14
C GLY A 97 -19.92 -34.07 9.44
N GLN A 98 -20.13 -34.54 8.20
CA GLN A 98 -19.13 -35.20 7.37
C GLN A 98 -19.11 -34.71 5.91
N ALA A 99 -20.14 -33.99 5.47
CA ALA A 99 -20.24 -33.45 4.12
C ALA A 99 -19.33 -32.24 3.95
N ALA A 100 -18.44 -32.30 2.96
CA ALA A 100 -17.54 -31.20 2.66
C ALA A 100 -18.17 -30.21 1.65
N PHE A 101 -18.06 -28.95 1.97
CA PHE A 101 -18.44 -27.82 1.11
C PHE A 101 -17.28 -26.87 0.91
N LEU A 102 -17.28 -26.19 -0.22
CA LEU A 102 -16.45 -25.04 -0.45
C LEU A 102 -17.21 -23.81 0.01
N GLY A 103 -16.81 -23.24 1.15
CA GLY A 103 -17.42 -22.05 1.73
C GLY A 103 -16.74 -20.77 1.26
N THR A 104 -17.47 -19.66 1.33
CA THR A 104 -16.90 -18.32 1.15
C THR A 104 -16.04 -17.97 2.37
N ASN A 105 -14.83 -17.49 2.12
CA ASN A 105 -13.91 -17.04 3.14
C ASN A 105 -13.59 -15.57 2.87
N GLY A 106 -14.15 -14.68 3.66
CA GLY A 106 -13.98 -13.24 3.48
C GLY A 106 -12.85 -12.67 4.31
N PRO A 107 -12.60 -11.35 4.23
CA PRO A 107 -11.62 -10.70 5.08
C PRO A 107 -11.96 -10.95 6.55
N GLU A 108 -10.96 -11.25 7.35
CA GLU A 108 -11.17 -11.51 8.77
C GLU A 108 -11.57 -10.24 9.58
N PRO A 109 -12.52 -10.36 10.50
CA PRO A 109 -13.36 -11.53 10.74
C PRO A 109 -14.40 -11.64 9.62
N GLY A 110 -14.52 -12.78 8.95
CA GLY A 110 -15.47 -12.82 7.83
C GLY A 110 -15.53 -14.10 7.03
N GLN A 111 -15.84 -15.19 7.69
CA GLN A 111 -16.36 -16.38 7.04
C GLN A 111 -17.84 -16.18 6.69
N ASP A 112 -18.34 -16.95 5.76
CA ASP A 112 -19.75 -16.92 5.36
C ASP A 112 -20.21 -15.59 4.75
N GLN A 113 -19.36 -14.94 3.97
CA GLN A 113 -19.69 -13.69 3.27
C GLN A 113 -20.42 -13.96 1.96
N ALA A 114 -21.40 -13.12 1.62
CA ALA A 114 -21.95 -13.11 0.28
C ALA A 114 -20.93 -12.60 -0.75
N SER A 115 -20.98 -13.11 -1.99
CA SER A 115 -20.13 -12.68 -3.07
C SER A 115 -20.92 -12.24 -4.29
N LEU A 116 -20.50 -11.13 -4.92
CA LEU A 116 -21.06 -10.66 -6.19
C LEU A 116 -20.87 -11.67 -7.34
N LEU A 117 -19.93 -12.62 -7.19
CA LEU A 117 -19.63 -13.63 -8.21
C LEU A 117 -20.67 -14.76 -8.30
N GLY A 118 -21.69 -14.74 -7.44
CA GLY A 118 -22.75 -15.73 -7.55
C GLY A 118 -23.61 -15.92 -6.33
N GLY A 119 -23.07 -15.70 -5.14
CA GLY A 119 -23.74 -15.91 -3.86
C GLY A 119 -24.29 -14.64 -3.25
N ASN A 120 -25.16 -13.91 -3.92
CA ASN A 120 -25.70 -12.64 -3.44
C ASN A 120 -27.05 -12.74 -2.70
N GLY A 121 -27.51 -13.94 -2.37
CA GLY A 121 -28.78 -14.19 -1.70
C GLY A 121 -28.68 -15.27 -0.63
N THR A 122 -29.78 -15.48 0.11
CA THR A 122 -29.81 -16.42 1.23
C THR A 122 -29.58 -17.89 0.81
N ASN A 123 -30.04 -18.28 -0.37
CA ASN A 123 -29.94 -19.66 -0.87
C ASN A 123 -29.04 -19.77 -2.12
N GLY A 124 -28.08 -18.86 -2.27
CA GLY A 124 -27.25 -18.76 -3.45
C GLY A 124 -27.93 -17.94 -4.56
N SER A 125 -27.20 -17.73 -5.66
CA SER A 125 -27.76 -17.08 -6.84
C SER A 125 -28.39 -18.11 -7.78
N PRO A 126 -29.63 -17.99 -8.20
CA PRO A 126 -30.23 -18.86 -9.20
C PRO A 126 -29.45 -18.91 -10.52
N ALA A 127 -28.72 -17.86 -10.83
CA ALA A 127 -27.90 -17.78 -12.05
C ALA A 127 -26.60 -18.58 -11.95
N THR A 128 -26.15 -18.96 -10.76
CA THR A 128 -24.88 -19.68 -10.53
C THR A 128 -25.09 -21.06 -9.93
N GLY A 129 -26.24 -21.33 -9.31
CA GLY A 129 -26.55 -22.64 -8.72
C GLY A 129 -25.74 -22.98 -7.47
N TRP A 130 -25.19 -22.01 -6.78
CA TRP A 130 -24.53 -22.26 -5.50
C TRP A 130 -25.51 -22.84 -4.47
N PRO A 131 -25.09 -23.83 -3.65
CA PRO A 131 -25.95 -24.40 -2.62
C PRO A 131 -26.53 -23.39 -1.63
N ALA A 132 -25.74 -22.34 -1.30
CA ALA A 132 -26.19 -21.18 -0.50
C ALA A 132 -25.33 -19.96 -0.82
N PHE A 133 -25.71 -18.77 -0.34
CA PHE A 133 -24.96 -17.54 -0.58
C PHE A 133 -23.50 -17.62 -0.10
N ASN A 134 -23.23 -18.50 0.85
CA ASN A 134 -21.94 -18.75 1.49
C ASN A 134 -21.41 -20.17 1.27
N ARG A 135 -22.06 -20.99 0.43
CA ARG A 135 -21.63 -22.33 0.02
C ARG A 135 -21.56 -22.37 -1.51
N ILE A 136 -20.33 -22.35 -1.99
CA ILE A 136 -20.02 -22.20 -3.42
C ILE A 136 -20.24 -23.50 -4.18
N ALA A 137 -19.82 -24.61 -3.57
CA ALA A 137 -20.00 -25.97 -4.11
C ALA A 137 -20.01 -27.01 -2.99
N ALA A 138 -20.74 -28.11 -3.19
CA ALA A 138 -20.58 -29.34 -2.41
C ALA A 138 -19.48 -30.21 -3.00
N GLN A 139 -18.93 -31.15 -2.22
CA GLN A 139 -18.02 -32.17 -2.75
C GLN A 139 -18.65 -32.91 -3.93
N PRO A 140 -17.85 -33.24 -4.98
CA PRO A 140 -18.40 -33.76 -6.24
C PRO A 140 -18.79 -35.25 -6.19
N ALA A 141 -18.36 -35.98 -5.17
CA ALA A 141 -18.60 -37.40 -5.01
C ALA A 141 -19.25 -37.69 -3.66
N ASP A 142 -19.99 -38.83 -3.57
CA ASP A 142 -20.63 -39.25 -2.32
C ASP A 142 -19.62 -39.49 -1.20
N TYR A 143 -18.38 -39.89 -1.57
CA TYR A 143 -17.30 -40.13 -0.66
C TYR A 143 -15.96 -39.63 -1.20
N VAL A 144 -15.21 -38.90 -0.37
CA VAL A 144 -13.83 -38.48 -0.62
C VAL A 144 -12.96 -38.97 0.54
N GLY A 145 -12.27 -40.07 0.34
CA GLY A 145 -11.43 -40.70 1.37
C GLY A 145 -10.13 -39.97 1.65
N PRO A 146 -9.45 -40.31 2.76
CA PRO A 146 -8.08 -39.89 3.00
C PRO A 146 -7.18 -40.18 1.78
N GLY A 147 -6.37 -39.18 1.39
CA GLY A 147 -5.50 -39.31 0.23
C GLY A 147 -6.20 -39.13 -1.13
N GLN A 148 -7.46 -38.74 -1.16
CA GLN A 148 -8.19 -38.49 -2.40
C GLN A 148 -8.38 -36.98 -2.64
N VAL A 149 -8.59 -36.63 -3.91
CA VAL A 149 -8.80 -35.24 -4.37
C VAL A 149 -10.27 -34.98 -4.66
N ALA A 150 -10.83 -33.92 -4.11
CA ALA A 150 -12.14 -33.41 -4.44
C ALA A 150 -12.02 -32.22 -5.39
N TRP A 151 -12.65 -32.30 -6.57
CA TRP A 151 -12.67 -31.27 -7.61
C TRP A 151 -13.98 -30.47 -7.50
N PHE A 152 -14.01 -29.48 -6.62
CA PHE A 152 -15.17 -28.61 -6.48
C PHE A 152 -15.37 -27.77 -7.73
N GLN A 153 -16.49 -27.95 -8.39
CA GLN A 153 -16.86 -27.25 -9.60
C GLN A 153 -18.02 -26.29 -9.30
N PHE A 154 -17.93 -25.06 -9.78
CA PHE A 154 -18.94 -24.04 -9.52
C PHE A 154 -19.00 -23.02 -10.67
N THR A 155 -20.16 -22.38 -10.81
CA THR A 155 -20.35 -21.32 -11.79
C THR A 155 -20.15 -19.96 -11.13
N VAL A 156 -19.42 -19.08 -11.79
CA VAL A 156 -19.34 -17.66 -11.44
C VAL A 156 -20.05 -16.82 -12.48
N LYS A 157 -20.60 -15.68 -12.04
CA LYS A 157 -21.25 -14.68 -12.90
C LYS A 157 -20.51 -13.35 -12.74
N ALA A 158 -20.12 -12.77 -13.87
CA ALA A 158 -19.49 -11.45 -13.89
C ALA A 158 -20.52 -10.38 -13.44
N PRO A 159 -20.19 -9.51 -12.47
CA PRO A 159 -20.97 -8.31 -12.20
C PRO A 159 -21.15 -7.42 -13.44
N ALA A 160 -22.15 -6.54 -13.40
CA ALA A 160 -22.42 -5.62 -14.51
C ALA A 160 -21.34 -4.52 -14.63
N ALA A 161 -20.73 -4.13 -13.53
CA ALA A 161 -19.68 -3.12 -13.53
C ALA A 161 -18.32 -3.72 -13.90
N PRO A 162 -17.54 -3.11 -14.82
CA PRO A 162 -16.15 -3.49 -15.06
C PRO A 162 -15.32 -3.35 -13.79
N GLY A 163 -14.39 -4.31 -13.59
CA GLY A 163 -13.57 -4.33 -12.38
C GLY A 163 -12.92 -5.68 -12.17
N VAL A 164 -12.17 -5.81 -11.08
CA VAL A 164 -11.61 -7.08 -10.62
C VAL A 164 -12.32 -7.49 -9.34
N TYR A 165 -12.88 -8.69 -9.36
CA TYR A 165 -13.69 -9.25 -8.28
C TYR A 165 -13.03 -10.51 -7.76
N ALA A 166 -12.99 -10.67 -6.45
CA ALA A 166 -12.43 -11.84 -5.81
C ALA A 166 -13.37 -12.40 -4.75
N VAL A 167 -13.30 -13.72 -4.53
CA VAL A 167 -13.93 -14.42 -3.43
C VAL A 167 -12.94 -15.39 -2.81
N GLY A 168 -12.76 -15.33 -1.51
CA GLY A 168 -11.98 -16.30 -0.76
C GLY A 168 -12.72 -17.64 -0.68
N LEU A 169 -11.96 -18.71 -0.77
CA LEU A 169 -12.46 -20.08 -0.81
C LEU A 169 -11.82 -20.87 0.32
N ARG A 170 -12.65 -21.50 1.14
CA ARG A 170 -12.17 -22.36 2.22
C ARG A 170 -13.03 -23.61 2.31
N PRO A 171 -12.43 -24.80 2.32
CA PRO A 171 -13.18 -26.03 2.53
C PRO A 171 -13.65 -26.14 3.97
N MET A 172 -14.81 -26.72 4.16
CA MET A 172 -15.39 -26.94 5.46
C MET A 172 -16.20 -28.23 5.50
N ILE A 173 -16.40 -28.77 6.68
CA ILE A 173 -17.38 -29.84 6.94
C ILE A 173 -18.63 -29.18 7.52
N GLU A 174 -19.73 -29.24 6.79
CA GLU A 174 -20.99 -28.61 7.18
C GLU A 174 -21.46 -29.13 8.53
N GLY A 175 -21.73 -28.20 9.44
CA GLY A 175 -22.17 -28.50 10.81
C GLY A 175 -21.10 -29.02 11.76
N ALA A 176 -19.82 -29.02 11.35
CA ALA A 176 -18.71 -29.51 12.18
C ALA A 176 -17.55 -28.52 12.29
N GLN A 177 -16.81 -28.25 11.21
CA GLN A 177 -15.62 -27.39 11.28
C GLN A 177 -15.26 -26.76 9.93
N TRP A 178 -14.58 -25.63 9.99
CA TRP A 178 -13.78 -25.11 8.89
C TRP A 178 -12.44 -25.85 8.85
N MET A 179 -12.02 -26.29 7.67
CA MET A 179 -10.69 -26.87 7.47
C MET A 179 -9.64 -25.74 7.33
N GLU A 180 -8.44 -26.05 6.88
CA GLU A 180 -7.33 -25.09 6.85
C GLU A 180 -7.65 -23.88 5.97
N ASP A 181 -7.34 -22.68 6.48
CA ASP A 181 -7.26 -21.47 5.67
C ASP A 181 -5.84 -21.30 5.12
N ILE A 182 -5.66 -21.69 3.88
CA ILE A 182 -4.38 -21.59 3.16
C ILE A 182 -4.39 -20.49 2.11
N GLY A 183 -5.35 -19.56 2.22
CA GLY A 183 -5.40 -18.38 1.37
C GLY A 183 -5.88 -18.63 -0.06
N VAL A 184 -6.66 -19.66 -0.32
CA VAL A 184 -7.21 -19.94 -1.65
C VAL A 184 -8.32 -18.94 -1.98
N TYR A 185 -8.35 -18.46 -3.21
CA TYR A 185 -9.35 -17.51 -3.67
C TYR A 185 -9.61 -17.69 -5.16
N TRP A 186 -10.71 -17.12 -5.64
CA TRP A 186 -11.06 -17.05 -7.05
C TRP A 186 -11.14 -15.60 -7.52
N VAL A 187 -10.63 -15.33 -8.73
CA VAL A 187 -10.62 -13.98 -9.31
C VAL A 187 -11.30 -13.97 -10.67
N VAL A 188 -12.12 -12.95 -10.89
CA VAL A 188 -12.75 -12.64 -12.17
C VAL A 188 -12.42 -11.20 -12.54
N THR A 189 -11.79 -11.00 -13.68
CA THR A 189 -11.65 -9.68 -14.31
C THR A 189 -12.84 -9.44 -15.22
N VAL A 190 -13.64 -8.41 -14.94
CA VAL A 190 -14.78 -8.00 -15.76
C VAL A 190 -14.35 -6.86 -16.65
N LEU A 191 -14.38 -7.08 -17.96
CA LEU A 191 -13.97 -6.12 -18.98
C LEU A 191 -14.93 -4.94 -19.12
N TYR A 192 -14.46 -3.83 -19.69
CA TYR A 192 -15.34 -2.83 -20.26
C TYR A 192 -16.08 -3.37 -21.47
N PRO A 193 -17.25 -2.79 -21.86
CA PRO A 193 -18.00 -3.24 -23.03
C PRO A 193 -17.21 -3.19 -24.33
N ASP A 194 -16.19 -2.37 -24.44
CA ASP A 194 -15.28 -2.26 -25.58
C ASP A 194 -14.18 -3.33 -25.59
N GLY A 195 -14.19 -4.26 -24.61
CA GLY A 195 -13.20 -5.33 -24.48
C GLY A 195 -11.89 -4.90 -23.80
N THR A 196 -11.74 -3.64 -23.42
CA THR A 196 -10.56 -3.21 -22.65
C THR A 196 -10.62 -3.76 -21.23
N LYS A 197 -9.47 -4.15 -20.68
CA LYS A 197 -9.38 -4.52 -19.29
C LYS A 197 -9.61 -3.28 -18.42
N PRO A 198 -10.38 -3.39 -17.32
CA PRO A 198 -10.29 -2.37 -16.30
C PRO A 198 -8.82 -2.29 -15.93
N GLY A 199 -8.25 -1.15 -16.21
CA GLY A 199 -6.91 -0.87 -15.69
C GLY A 199 -6.94 -1.15 -14.20
N PRO A 200 -5.79 -1.35 -13.54
CA PRO A 200 -5.73 -1.08 -12.13
C PRO A 200 -6.44 0.25 -12.04
N SER A 201 -7.49 0.32 -11.28
CA SER A 201 -8.12 1.61 -11.10
C SER A 201 -7.01 2.54 -10.61
N ALA A 202 -6.30 3.14 -11.60
CA ALA A 202 -5.79 4.47 -11.40
C ALA A 202 -7.07 5.19 -11.03
N ARG A 203 -7.41 5.12 -9.76
CA ARG A 203 -8.52 5.86 -9.23
C ARG A 203 -8.35 7.22 -9.80
N ALA A 204 -9.36 7.66 -10.53
CA ALA A 204 -9.53 9.07 -10.71
C ALA A 204 -9.10 9.68 -9.38
N ARG A 205 -7.98 10.40 -9.39
CA ARG A 205 -7.33 10.95 -8.21
C ARG A 205 -8.43 11.37 -7.25
N CYS A 206 -8.53 10.70 -6.11
CA CYS A 206 -9.61 11.00 -5.18
C CYS A 206 -9.34 12.42 -4.68
N GLU A 207 -9.96 13.41 -5.31
CA GLU A 207 -9.77 14.84 -4.98
C GLU A 207 -10.13 15.13 -3.51
N THR A 208 -10.89 14.22 -2.92
CA THR A 208 -11.34 14.29 -1.53
C THR A 208 -10.58 13.35 -0.59
N CYS A 209 -9.53 12.68 -1.04
CA CYS A 209 -8.70 11.82 -0.21
C CYS A 209 -7.32 12.42 0.08
N TRP A 210 -6.74 12.02 1.18
CA TRP A 210 -5.36 12.33 1.50
C TRP A 210 -4.41 11.51 0.63
N PRO A 211 -3.51 12.12 -0.17
CA PRO A 211 -2.68 11.40 -1.14
C PRO A 211 -1.68 10.43 -0.52
N LEU A 212 -1.26 10.65 0.73
CA LEU A 212 -0.23 9.83 1.39
C LEU A 212 -0.79 8.66 2.22
N ASN A 213 -2.09 8.66 2.53
CA ASN A 213 -2.69 7.58 3.29
C ASN A 213 -4.02 7.05 2.73
N GLY A 214 -4.53 7.62 1.64
CA GLY A 214 -5.76 7.18 0.98
C GLY A 214 -7.06 7.38 1.79
N MET A 215 -6.99 7.97 2.97
CA MET A 215 -8.17 8.21 3.82
C MET A 215 -9.02 9.34 3.26
N GLN A 216 -10.34 9.20 3.36
CA GLN A 216 -11.28 10.25 3.00
C GLN A 216 -11.04 11.50 3.85
N LYS A 217 -10.94 12.67 3.21
CA LYS A 217 -10.87 13.95 3.90
C LYS A 217 -12.22 14.26 4.56
N GLY A 218 -12.21 14.49 5.85
CA GLY A 218 -13.38 14.95 6.61
C GLY A 218 -13.69 16.42 6.38
N ALA A 219 -14.93 16.81 6.67
CA ALA A 219 -15.32 18.22 6.67
C ALA A 219 -14.46 19.01 7.68
N GLY A 220 -14.05 20.23 7.31
CA GLY A 220 -13.22 21.09 8.17
C GLY A 220 -11.74 20.72 8.27
N GLN A 221 -11.31 19.60 7.68
CA GLN A 221 -9.88 19.27 7.62
C GLN A 221 -9.13 20.18 6.61
N PRO A 222 -7.81 20.38 6.80
CA PRO A 222 -6.98 21.20 5.92
C PRO A 222 -7.00 20.75 4.46
N ASN A 223 -6.51 21.61 3.56
CA ASN A 223 -6.37 21.28 2.14
C ASN A 223 -5.34 20.14 1.95
N PRO A 224 -5.65 19.04 1.24
CA PRO A 224 -4.70 17.98 0.90
C PRO A 224 -3.51 18.45 0.03
N GLN A 225 -3.58 19.63 -0.57
CA GLN A 225 -2.45 20.23 -1.28
C GLN A 225 -1.48 20.99 -0.37
N ARG A 226 -1.68 20.99 0.93
CA ARG A 226 -0.69 21.54 1.86
C ARG A 226 0.60 20.70 1.83
N ARG A 227 1.73 21.36 2.01
CA ARG A 227 3.02 20.67 2.09
C ARG A 227 3.03 19.70 3.28
N SER A 228 3.57 18.49 3.11
CA SER A 228 3.74 17.56 4.23
C SER A 228 4.89 18.00 5.16
N LEU A 229 4.87 17.56 6.40
CA LEU A 229 6.01 17.68 7.32
C LEU A 229 6.73 16.34 7.35
N VAL A 230 8.03 16.33 7.15
CA VAL A 230 8.91 15.16 7.30
C VAL A 230 9.78 15.40 8.51
N VAL A 231 9.61 14.60 9.56
CA VAL A 231 10.32 14.81 10.82
C VAL A 231 11.27 13.66 11.07
N ARG A 232 12.55 13.98 11.25
CA ARG A 232 13.58 13.00 11.58
C ARG A 232 13.53 12.63 13.05
N ILE A 233 13.17 11.39 13.36
CA ILE A 233 12.98 10.87 14.72
C ILE A 233 14.03 9.80 15.01
N ASP A 234 14.64 9.87 16.20
CA ASP A 234 15.60 8.88 16.67
C ASP A 234 14.92 7.54 16.98
N ASN A 235 15.62 6.44 16.78
CA ASN A 235 15.16 5.11 17.18
C ASN A 235 16.15 4.39 18.10
N ALA A 236 17.10 5.10 18.69
CA ALA A 236 17.92 4.53 19.75
C ALA A 236 17.05 4.15 20.97
N PRO A 237 17.38 3.07 21.73
CA PRO A 237 16.61 2.69 22.91
C PRO A 237 16.39 3.85 23.90
N ALA A 238 17.39 4.71 24.08
CA ALA A 238 17.29 5.90 24.94
C ALA A 238 16.32 6.98 24.43
N ALA A 239 15.86 6.89 23.18
CA ALA A 239 14.87 7.79 22.58
C ALA A 239 13.43 7.31 22.76
N ARG A 240 13.24 6.07 23.21
CA ARG A 240 11.91 5.44 23.34
C ARG A 240 11.34 5.61 24.75
N PRO A 241 10.00 5.70 24.90
CA PRO A 241 8.98 5.73 23.84
C PRO A 241 8.94 7.08 23.10
N HIS A 242 8.41 7.03 21.87
CA HIS A 242 8.27 8.20 21.00
C HIS A 242 6.96 8.95 21.23
N SER A 243 6.89 10.21 20.78
CA SER A 243 5.66 11.00 20.75
C SER A 243 5.32 11.40 19.32
N GLY A 244 4.05 11.28 18.92
CA GLY A 244 3.54 11.72 17.64
C GLY A 244 3.49 10.64 16.54
N LEU A 245 4.19 9.52 16.64
CA LEU A 245 4.27 8.50 15.58
C LEU A 245 2.92 7.88 15.22
N SER A 246 1.99 7.78 16.18
CA SER A 246 0.63 7.27 15.94
C SER A 246 -0.19 8.15 15.00
N LYS A 247 0.26 9.38 14.72
CA LYS A 247 -0.41 10.37 13.85
C LYS A 247 0.26 10.53 12.50
N ALA A 248 1.37 9.86 12.23
CA ALA A 248 2.03 9.90 10.94
C ALA A 248 1.19 9.20 9.86
N ASP A 249 1.22 9.70 8.63
CA ASP A 249 0.63 9.05 7.46
C ASP A 249 1.55 7.95 6.95
N ILE A 250 2.85 8.25 6.89
CA ILE A 250 3.91 7.32 6.50
C ILE A 250 5.04 7.42 7.50
N VAL A 251 5.66 6.29 7.85
CA VAL A 251 6.91 6.25 8.60
C VAL A 251 7.91 5.44 7.80
N PHE A 252 8.98 6.07 7.33
CA PHE A 252 10.12 5.39 6.74
C PHE A 252 11.11 5.02 7.85
N GLU A 253 11.51 3.77 7.89
CA GLU A 253 12.59 3.30 8.75
C GLU A 253 13.79 2.93 7.90
N THR A 254 14.89 3.65 8.10
CA THR A 254 16.13 3.55 7.33
C THR A 254 17.30 3.21 8.20
N LEU A 255 18.22 2.41 7.68
CA LEU A 255 19.54 2.25 8.28
C LEU A 255 20.28 3.58 8.26
N VAL A 256 21.03 3.83 9.32
CA VAL A 256 21.96 4.94 9.45
C VAL A 256 23.33 4.38 9.89
N GLU A 257 24.22 5.23 10.36
CA GLU A 257 25.53 4.84 10.87
C GLU A 257 25.45 3.71 11.91
N ALA A 258 26.50 2.94 12.05
CA ALA A 258 26.64 1.83 13.01
C ALA A 258 25.55 0.75 12.96
N GLY A 259 24.77 0.66 11.87
CA GLY A 259 23.71 -0.33 11.69
C GLY A 259 22.45 -0.10 12.53
N ILE A 260 22.31 1.06 13.15
CA ILE A 260 21.07 1.48 13.83
C ILE A 260 20.06 2.03 12.82
N THR A 261 18.81 2.27 13.25
CA THR A 261 17.80 2.86 12.39
C THR A 261 17.33 4.22 12.91
N ARG A 262 16.77 5.04 12.00
CA ARG A 262 16.00 6.25 12.33
C ARG A 262 14.72 6.27 11.54
N TYR A 263 13.76 7.08 12.00
CA TYR A 263 12.50 7.30 11.31
C TYR A 263 12.48 8.64 10.59
N GLU A 264 11.88 8.63 9.42
CA GLU A 264 11.38 9.81 8.73
C GLU A 264 9.85 9.73 8.81
N ALA A 265 9.27 10.39 9.81
CA ALA A 265 7.83 10.40 10.04
C ALA A 265 7.17 11.52 9.24
N VAL A 266 6.20 11.18 8.39
CA VAL A 266 5.52 12.11 7.49
C VAL A 266 4.13 12.44 8.04
N PHE A 267 3.88 13.71 8.30
CA PHE A 267 2.60 14.23 8.79
C PHE A 267 1.95 15.11 7.74
N HIS A 268 0.83 14.67 7.23
CA HIS A 268 0.09 15.39 6.20
C HIS A 268 -1.39 15.52 6.54
N SER A 269 -2.07 14.41 6.86
CA SER A 269 -3.49 14.40 7.18
C SER A 269 -3.80 14.86 8.60
N GLN A 270 -2.86 14.68 9.53
CA GLN A 270 -3.00 15.01 10.95
C GLN A 270 -1.91 15.97 11.40
N ASP A 271 -2.22 16.72 12.44
CA ASP A 271 -1.32 17.70 13.07
C ASP A 271 -1.09 17.34 14.54
N PRO A 272 -0.09 16.47 14.84
CA PRO A 272 0.21 16.10 16.22
C PRO A 272 0.67 17.28 17.07
N ALA A 273 0.17 17.31 18.31
CA ALA A 273 0.50 18.34 19.29
C ALA A 273 1.90 18.17 19.90
N LYS A 274 2.54 17.01 19.69
CA LYS A 274 3.92 16.77 20.10
C LYS A 274 4.56 15.72 19.19
N ILE A 275 5.81 15.97 18.78
CA ILE A 275 6.59 15.09 17.91
C ILE A 275 8.02 15.01 18.46
N GLY A 276 8.56 13.80 18.61
CA GLY A 276 9.96 13.61 19.00
C GLY A 276 10.27 12.24 19.62
N SER A 277 11.53 12.02 19.95
CA SER A 277 12.66 12.98 19.95
C SER A 277 13.22 13.18 18.55
N ILE A 278 13.46 14.44 18.19
CA ILE A 278 13.96 14.85 16.85
C ILE A 278 15.48 14.70 16.81
N ARG A 279 16.00 14.23 15.67
CA ARG A 279 17.43 13.94 15.49
C ARG A 279 17.98 14.45 14.16
N SER A 280 19.26 14.18 13.96
CA SER A 280 20.04 14.63 12.80
C SER A 280 19.52 14.04 11.51
N ALA A 281 19.55 14.86 10.46
CA ALA A 281 19.29 14.43 9.10
C ALA A 281 20.36 13.46 8.59
N ARG A 282 20.04 12.75 7.52
CA ARG A 282 20.91 11.81 6.81
C ARG A 282 20.67 11.92 5.30
N LEU A 283 21.54 11.32 4.50
CA LEU A 283 21.46 11.39 3.04
C LEU A 283 20.10 10.88 2.48
N SER A 284 19.46 9.90 3.12
CA SER A 284 18.14 9.39 2.71
C SER A 284 17.07 10.46 2.69
N ASP A 285 17.15 11.45 3.60
CA ASP A 285 16.17 12.54 3.70
C ASP A 285 16.09 13.36 2.40
N ARG A 286 17.21 13.49 1.69
CA ARG A 286 17.32 14.26 0.43
C ARG A 286 16.50 13.67 -0.71
N GLU A 287 16.18 12.38 -0.64
CA GLU A 287 15.39 11.70 -1.66
C GLU A 287 13.96 11.41 -1.21
N ILE A 288 13.75 11.18 0.09
CA ILE A 288 12.42 10.88 0.64
C ILE A 288 11.57 12.16 0.75
N THR A 289 12.17 13.24 1.24
CA THR A 289 11.43 14.50 1.43
C THR A 289 10.81 15.06 0.15
N PRO A 290 11.51 15.09 -1.03
CA PRO A 290 10.90 15.51 -2.28
C PRO A 290 9.75 14.63 -2.74
N MET A 291 9.81 13.31 -2.48
CA MET A 291 8.76 12.34 -2.83
C MET A 291 7.40 12.77 -2.29
N VAL A 292 7.38 13.25 -1.06
CA VAL A 292 6.15 13.64 -0.35
C VAL A 292 5.92 15.15 -0.35
N ARG A 293 6.68 15.91 -1.17
CA ARG A 293 6.64 17.39 -1.21
C ARG A 293 6.80 18.00 0.17
N GLY A 294 7.74 17.48 0.95
CA GLY A 294 7.89 17.78 2.37
C GLY A 294 8.57 19.09 2.73
N ALA A 295 8.46 19.44 4.01
CA ALA A 295 9.38 20.30 4.74
C ALA A 295 10.12 19.40 5.74
N LEU A 296 11.46 19.36 5.68
CA LEU A 296 12.31 18.46 6.46
C LEU A 296 12.68 19.07 7.80
N ALA A 297 12.13 18.55 8.89
CA ALA A 297 12.41 18.96 10.25
C ALA A 297 13.42 18.01 10.91
N PHE A 298 14.53 18.56 11.36
CA PHE A 298 15.63 17.80 11.96
C PHE A 298 16.49 18.67 12.87
N SER A 299 17.31 18.03 13.70
CA SER A 299 18.21 18.71 14.64
C SER A 299 19.67 18.35 14.32
N GLY A 300 20.32 19.19 13.50
CA GLY A 300 21.68 19.05 13.06
C GLY A 300 21.92 17.96 12.00
N ALA A 301 23.12 17.97 11.47
CA ALA A 301 23.68 16.99 10.54
C ALA A 301 25.21 17.18 10.50
N THR A 302 25.95 16.33 9.80
CA THR A 302 27.35 16.59 9.51
C THR A 302 27.50 17.85 8.66
N THR A 303 28.71 18.38 8.55
CA THR A 303 28.99 19.57 7.72
C THR A 303 28.64 19.31 6.27
N GLU A 304 28.99 18.14 5.75
CA GLU A 304 28.75 17.72 4.38
C GLU A 304 27.26 17.57 4.09
N GLU A 305 26.53 16.87 4.96
CA GLU A 305 25.07 16.69 4.82
C GLU A 305 24.33 18.03 4.92
N THR A 306 24.72 18.88 5.87
CA THR A 306 24.15 20.22 6.01
C THR A 306 24.30 21.01 4.71
N LYS A 307 25.49 20.98 4.08
CA LYS A 307 25.73 21.62 2.78
C LYS A 307 24.80 21.08 1.71
N PHE A 308 24.69 19.75 1.58
CA PHE A 308 23.82 19.12 0.58
C PHE A 308 22.33 19.47 0.80
N ILE A 309 21.88 19.52 2.04
CA ILE A 309 20.50 19.88 2.37
C ILE A 309 20.22 21.35 2.03
N GLN A 310 21.18 22.23 2.28
CA GLN A 310 21.10 23.66 1.91
C GLN A 310 21.03 23.85 0.40
N GLU A 311 21.85 23.12 -0.36
CA GLU A 311 21.82 23.12 -1.83
C GLU A 311 20.48 22.64 -2.36
N ASP A 312 19.90 21.59 -1.77
CA ASP A 312 18.59 21.06 -2.14
C ASP A 312 17.45 22.05 -1.82
N HIS A 313 17.53 22.72 -0.68
CA HIS A 313 16.60 23.79 -0.32
C HIS A 313 16.69 24.98 -1.29
N ALA A 314 17.91 25.44 -1.59
CA ALA A 314 18.14 26.53 -2.54
C ALA A 314 17.65 26.17 -3.97
N ALA A 315 17.72 24.90 -4.35
CA ALA A 315 17.17 24.38 -5.59
C ALA A 315 15.64 24.19 -5.55
N GLY A 316 14.97 24.51 -4.45
CA GLY A 316 13.53 24.38 -4.28
C GLY A 316 13.01 22.95 -4.17
N ARG A 317 13.86 21.98 -3.87
CA ARG A 317 13.47 20.57 -3.78
C ARG A 317 12.55 20.30 -2.59
N TYR A 318 12.80 20.94 -1.45
CA TYR A 318 12.00 20.92 -0.23
C TYR A 318 12.33 22.12 0.65
N ILE A 319 11.64 22.29 1.76
CA ILE A 319 11.96 23.32 2.77
C ILE A 319 12.84 22.68 3.84
N ASP A 320 13.99 23.28 4.10
CA ASP A 320 14.92 22.89 5.17
C ASP A 320 14.49 23.54 6.50
N LEU A 321 14.05 22.74 7.46
CA LEU A 321 13.66 23.19 8.81
C LEU A 321 14.71 22.77 9.86
N ASN A 322 16.01 22.85 9.53
CA ASN A 322 17.06 22.63 10.54
C ASN A 322 16.81 23.49 11.78
N ALA A 323 16.88 22.88 12.95
CA ALA A 323 16.68 23.58 14.23
C ALA A 323 17.60 24.80 14.42
N ASN A 324 18.73 24.85 13.72
CA ASN A 324 19.70 25.93 13.77
C ASN A 324 19.41 27.10 12.81
N TRP A 325 18.40 26.98 11.95
CA TRP A 325 18.02 28.07 11.05
C TRP A 325 17.24 29.18 11.74
N SER A 326 17.48 30.43 11.32
CA SER A 326 16.81 31.59 11.91
C SER A 326 15.28 31.57 11.75
N TYR A 327 14.78 31.14 10.59
CA TYR A 327 13.33 31.03 10.37
C TYR A 327 12.69 29.81 11.05
N SER A 328 13.48 28.87 11.50
CA SER A 328 13.04 27.75 12.37
C SER A 328 13.12 28.11 13.86
N GLY A 329 13.61 29.28 14.20
CA GLY A 329 13.70 29.76 15.58
C GLY A 329 12.38 29.66 16.31
N GLY A 330 12.39 29.06 17.52
CA GLY A 330 11.20 28.81 18.34
C GLY A 330 10.33 27.63 17.89
N ALA A 331 10.68 26.94 16.77
CA ALA A 331 9.95 25.74 16.35
C ALA A 331 10.30 24.48 17.14
N TYR A 332 11.43 24.50 17.83
CA TYR A 332 11.93 23.36 18.61
C TYR A 332 12.05 23.74 20.09
N PHE A 333 11.86 22.74 20.95
CA PHE A 333 12.01 22.89 22.40
C PHE A 333 12.61 21.62 23.02
N ARG A 334 13.25 21.80 24.16
CA ARG A 334 13.84 20.68 24.90
C ARG A 334 13.02 20.36 26.15
N VAL A 335 12.93 19.06 26.44
CA VAL A 335 12.21 18.56 27.62
C VAL A 335 13.18 17.89 28.59
N GLY A 336 12.88 17.94 29.88
CA GLY A 336 13.61 17.20 30.90
C GLY A 336 13.12 15.76 31.11
N GLN A 337 11.87 15.49 30.68
CA GLN A 337 11.23 14.18 30.74
C GLN A 337 10.36 13.98 29.51
N ASP A 338 10.22 12.72 29.07
CA ASP A 338 9.23 12.36 28.06
C ASP A 338 7.81 12.27 28.64
N ASP A 339 6.83 11.95 27.78
CA ASP A 339 5.42 11.87 28.20
C ASP A 339 5.09 10.63 29.05
N ALA A 340 6.02 9.67 29.13
CA ALA A 340 5.94 8.52 30.03
C ALA A 340 6.64 8.77 31.38
N GLY A 341 7.22 9.98 31.57
CA GLY A 341 7.90 10.36 32.80
C GLY A 341 9.38 9.94 32.88
N ASN A 342 9.94 9.38 31.81
CA ASN A 342 11.35 9.00 31.80
C ASN A 342 12.25 10.24 31.62
N PRO A 343 13.35 10.38 32.39
CA PRO A 343 14.31 11.47 32.23
C PRO A 343 14.87 11.52 30.81
N ARG A 344 14.97 12.73 30.26
CA ARG A 344 15.52 12.98 28.90
C ARG A 344 16.64 14.02 28.96
N SER A 345 17.77 13.69 28.40
CA SER A 345 18.89 14.60 28.22
C SER A 345 19.26 14.69 26.72
N ALA A 346 20.06 15.68 26.36
CA ALA A 346 20.62 15.74 25.02
C ALA A 346 21.42 14.44 24.74
N PRO A 347 21.30 13.88 23.54
CA PRO A 347 20.60 14.41 22.35
C PRO A 347 19.16 13.90 22.16
N TYR A 348 18.52 13.29 23.15
CA TYR A 348 17.22 12.60 23.06
C TYR A 348 16.03 13.44 23.57
N ASN A 349 16.21 14.73 23.76
CA ASN A 349 15.25 15.60 24.44
C ASN A 349 14.71 16.76 23.59
N GLU A 350 14.92 16.74 22.26
CA GLU A 350 14.44 17.77 21.35
C GLU A 350 13.13 17.37 20.69
N TYR A 351 12.14 18.24 20.79
CA TYR A 351 10.76 18.01 20.33
C TYR A 351 10.22 19.22 19.57
N SER A 352 9.11 19.01 18.88
CA SER A 352 8.34 20.06 18.23
C SER A 352 6.84 19.76 18.28
N THR A 353 6.04 20.62 17.66
CA THR A 353 4.63 20.40 17.35
C THR A 353 4.40 20.62 15.85
N SER A 354 3.35 20.05 15.28
CA SER A 354 3.01 20.33 13.88
C SER A 354 2.79 21.80 13.61
N ASN A 355 2.13 22.51 14.51
CA ASN A 355 1.85 23.94 14.32
C ASN A 355 3.15 24.77 14.24
N LEU A 356 4.08 24.52 15.17
CA LEU A 356 5.37 25.21 15.15
C LEU A 356 6.16 24.93 13.86
N LEU A 357 6.16 23.67 13.39
CA LEU A 357 6.83 23.29 12.16
C LEU A 357 6.14 23.86 10.92
N ARG A 358 4.80 23.96 10.90
CA ARG A 358 4.07 24.59 9.81
C ARG A 358 4.33 26.09 9.74
N ASP A 359 4.36 26.77 10.88
CA ASP A 359 4.72 28.18 10.95
C ASP A 359 6.15 28.42 10.44
N ALA A 360 7.10 27.57 10.84
CA ALA A 360 8.46 27.60 10.31
C ALA A 360 8.50 27.31 8.80
N THR A 361 7.71 26.35 8.31
CA THR A 361 7.57 26.05 6.88
C THR A 361 7.11 27.28 6.11
N ASN A 362 6.10 27.99 6.61
CA ASN A 362 5.59 29.22 6.00
C ASN A 362 6.66 30.33 5.99
N ARG A 363 7.39 30.52 7.09
CA ARG A 363 8.50 31.48 7.16
C ARG A 363 9.65 31.14 6.20
N GLY A 364 9.90 29.84 5.98
CA GLY A 364 10.88 29.32 5.02
C GLY A 364 10.39 29.33 3.56
N GLY A 365 9.24 29.95 3.25
CA GLY A 365 8.69 30.04 1.90
C GLY A 365 7.87 28.84 1.42
N GLY A 366 7.55 27.90 2.31
CA GLY A 366 6.86 26.65 1.97
C GLY A 366 5.34 26.69 2.06
N GLY A 367 4.71 27.87 2.18
CA GLY A 367 3.26 28.00 2.37
C GLY A 367 2.39 27.77 1.14
N ALA A 368 2.98 27.72 -0.07
CA ALA A 368 2.25 27.48 -1.31
C ALA A 368 1.68 26.05 -1.36
N ALA A 369 0.52 25.90 -2.02
CA ALA A 369 -0.05 24.61 -2.34
C ALA A 369 0.89 23.77 -3.23
N VAL A 370 0.94 22.47 -2.97
CA VAL A 370 1.79 21.54 -3.71
C VAL A 370 1.00 20.32 -4.18
N ASP A 371 1.41 19.78 -5.30
CA ASP A 371 0.84 18.54 -5.82
C ASP A 371 1.61 17.34 -5.28
N ILE A 372 1.01 16.63 -4.31
CA ILE A 372 1.62 15.46 -3.68
C ILE A 372 1.24 14.20 -4.46
N PRO A 373 2.22 13.42 -4.95
CA PRO A 373 1.93 12.18 -5.66
C PRO A 373 1.32 11.13 -4.71
N THR A 374 0.35 10.39 -5.22
CA THR A 374 -0.29 9.30 -4.46
C THR A 374 0.39 7.96 -4.75
N TRP A 375 0.38 7.07 -3.76
CA TRP A 375 0.93 5.71 -3.87
C TRP A 375 -0.08 4.69 -4.44
N GLY A 376 -1.31 5.06 -4.64
CA GLY A 376 -2.38 4.14 -5.02
C GLY A 376 -2.94 3.37 -3.82
N PHE A 377 -4.21 3.63 -3.53
CA PHE A 377 -4.91 3.01 -2.41
C PHE A 377 -6.18 2.32 -2.89
N LEU A 378 -6.58 1.28 -2.16
CA LEU A 378 -7.86 0.63 -2.33
C LEU A 378 -9.00 1.58 -1.96
N ASP A 379 -10.21 1.26 -2.47
CA ASP A 379 -11.42 1.89 -1.98
C ASP A 379 -11.70 1.46 -0.53
N SER A 380 -11.72 2.43 0.37
CA SER A 380 -11.92 2.16 1.80
C SER A 380 -13.28 1.53 2.12
N VAL A 381 -14.26 1.68 1.23
CA VAL A 381 -15.65 1.22 1.48
C VAL A 381 -15.87 -0.21 1.01
N ASN A 382 -15.23 -0.62 -0.10
CA ASN A 382 -15.53 -1.87 -0.79
C ASN A 382 -14.32 -2.78 -1.01
N HIS A 383 -13.18 -2.52 -0.38
CA HIS A 383 -12.03 -3.35 -0.64
C HIS A 383 -12.15 -4.73 0.02
N VAL A 384 -11.70 -5.73 -0.68
CA VAL A 384 -11.45 -7.07 -0.18
C VAL A 384 -9.94 -7.30 -0.05
N ASP A 385 -9.52 -8.18 0.84
CA ASP A 385 -8.10 -8.33 1.22
C ASP A 385 -7.19 -8.64 0.04
N TRP A 386 -7.69 -9.35 -0.95
CA TRP A 386 -6.94 -9.75 -2.15
C TRP A 386 -7.17 -8.89 -3.39
N ALA A 387 -7.93 -7.80 -3.28
CA ALA A 387 -8.02 -6.83 -4.36
C ALA A 387 -6.70 -6.06 -4.54
N GLY A 388 -6.57 -5.35 -5.67
CA GLY A 388 -5.46 -4.43 -5.89
C GLY A 388 -4.08 -5.10 -5.86
N GLY A 389 -3.89 -6.14 -6.68
CA GLY A 389 -2.60 -6.78 -6.87
C GLY A 389 -2.21 -7.81 -5.81
N PHE A 390 -3.09 -8.11 -4.84
CA PHE A 390 -2.86 -9.13 -3.81
C PHE A 390 -3.33 -10.55 -4.21
N TYR A 391 -3.50 -10.78 -5.50
CA TYR A 391 -3.80 -12.13 -6.01
C TYR A 391 -2.59 -13.05 -5.82
N GLY A 392 -2.81 -14.20 -5.17
CA GLY A 392 -1.71 -15.11 -4.79
C GLY A 392 -0.99 -14.70 -3.51
N ALA A 393 -1.45 -13.65 -2.83
CA ALA A 393 -0.92 -13.26 -1.54
C ALA A 393 -1.10 -14.39 -0.52
N VAL A 394 -0.02 -14.72 0.19
CA VAL A 394 -0.04 -15.73 1.25
C VAL A 394 -0.42 -15.10 2.59
N ILE A 395 -1.08 -15.87 3.46
CA ILE A 395 -1.36 -15.42 4.83
C ILE A 395 -0.03 -15.31 5.58
N GLN A 396 0.23 -14.13 6.12
CA GLN A 396 1.36 -13.90 7.02
C GLN A 396 0.98 -12.82 8.03
N ARG A 397 0.74 -13.23 9.27
CA ARG A 397 0.25 -12.37 10.35
C ARG A 397 1.35 -11.83 11.24
N THR A 398 2.50 -12.46 11.26
CA THR A 398 3.68 -12.01 11.99
C THR A 398 4.79 -11.66 11.00
N ILE A 399 5.38 -10.48 11.19
CA ILE A 399 6.45 -9.97 10.32
C ILE A 399 7.61 -9.59 11.23
N THR A 400 8.82 -9.98 10.85
CA THR A 400 10.05 -9.57 11.54
C THR A 400 11.00 -8.97 10.52
N ILE A 401 11.36 -7.70 10.71
CA ILE A 401 12.39 -7.02 9.91
C ILE A 401 13.70 -7.10 10.68
N PRO A 402 14.72 -7.77 10.15
CA PRO A 402 15.90 -8.19 10.91
C PRO A 402 16.96 -7.08 11.04
N TYR A 403 16.58 -5.90 11.50
CA TYR A 403 17.55 -4.87 11.87
C TYR A 403 18.40 -5.33 13.03
N GLN A 404 19.61 -4.80 13.14
CA GLN A 404 20.56 -5.11 14.21
C GLN A 404 20.40 -4.18 15.41
N HIS A 405 21.16 -4.42 16.46
CA HIS A 405 21.33 -3.52 17.62
C HIS A 405 20.01 -3.10 18.30
N GLN A 406 19.12 -4.06 18.57
CA GLN A 406 17.85 -3.79 19.27
C GLN A 406 16.84 -2.96 18.42
N ASN A 407 17.10 -2.83 17.12
CA ASN A 407 16.18 -2.20 16.19
C ASN A 407 15.33 -3.21 15.40
N THR A 408 15.43 -4.51 15.70
CA THR A 408 14.53 -5.52 15.12
C THR A 408 13.09 -5.06 15.29
N SER A 409 12.41 -4.89 14.15
CA SER A 409 11.03 -4.44 14.12
C SER A 409 10.12 -5.63 13.89
N LYS A 410 9.15 -5.83 14.79
CA LYS A 410 8.18 -6.91 14.69
C LYS A 410 6.77 -6.36 14.60
N TYR A 411 5.95 -7.01 13.79
CA TYR A 411 4.56 -6.65 13.60
C TYR A 411 3.67 -7.88 13.77
N VAL A 412 2.53 -7.67 14.43
CA VAL A 412 1.52 -8.73 14.62
C VAL A 412 0.18 -8.20 14.13
N TYR A 413 -0.42 -8.90 13.17
CA TYR A 413 -1.70 -8.53 12.60
C TYR A 413 -2.86 -8.80 13.56
N ASP A 414 -3.71 -7.81 13.73
CA ASP A 414 -4.99 -7.91 14.41
C ASP A 414 -6.13 -7.81 13.40
N GLY A 415 -6.88 -8.89 13.21
CA GLY A 415 -8.00 -8.96 12.28
C GLY A 415 -9.16 -8.04 12.64
N ASN A 416 -9.37 -7.73 13.91
CA ASN A 416 -10.48 -6.87 14.35
C ASN A 416 -10.25 -5.41 13.96
N THR A 417 -9.02 -4.92 14.11
CA THR A 417 -8.63 -3.56 13.73
C THR A 417 -8.11 -3.48 12.30
N ARG A 418 -7.79 -4.64 11.70
CA ARG A 418 -7.13 -4.77 10.40
C ARG A 418 -5.82 -3.99 10.34
N THR A 419 -5.06 -3.99 11.43
CA THR A 419 -3.77 -3.31 11.55
C THR A 419 -2.69 -4.26 12.05
N TYR A 420 -1.45 -3.90 11.79
CA TYR A 420 -0.26 -4.56 12.33
C TYR A 420 0.22 -3.79 13.54
N ALA A 421 0.05 -4.36 14.74
CA ALA A 421 0.61 -3.82 15.97
C ALA A 421 2.13 -3.93 15.94
N ARG A 422 2.83 -2.82 16.24
CA ARG A 422 4.29 -2.76 16.21
C ARG A 422 4.90 -3.14 17.56
N TYR A 423 5.97 -3.92 17.50
CA TYR A 423 6.81 -4.31 18.63
C TYR A 423 8.27 -4.04 18.31
N GLN A 424 9.05 -3.71 19.29
CA GLN A 424 10.49 -3.53 19.18
C GLN A 424 11.19 -4.09 20.42
N GLN A 425 12.42 -4.56 20.26
CA GLN A 425 13.18 -5.11 21.36
C GLN A 425 13.52 -3.99 22.37
N ASP A 426 13.17 -4.18 23.63
CA ASP A 426 13.59 -3.33 24.73
C ASP A 426 14.79 -3.98 25.45
N PRO A 427 15.96 -3.32 25.45
CA PRO A 427 17.15 -3.88 26.11
C PRO A 427 17.01 -4.03 27.63
N ASN A 428 16.16 -3.23 28.27
CA ASN A 428 15.94 -3.28 29.71
C ASN A 428 15.09 -4.50 30.10
N VAL A 429 14.21 -4.94 29.20
CA VAL A 429 13.31 -6.10 29.41
C VAL A 429 13.87 -7.36 28.77
N GLY A 430 14.73 -7.22 27.73
CA GLY A 430 15.28 -8.34 26.97
C GLY A 430 14.25 -9.04 26.08
N ALA A 431 13.12 -8.38 25.77
CA ALA A 431 12.01 -8.92 24.98
C ALA A 431 11.43 -7.88 24.02
N ASP A 432 10.61 -8.36 23.06
CA ASP A 432 9.83 -7.49 22.19
C ASP A 432 8.69 -6.84 23.00
N VAL A 433 8.70 -5.53 23.11
CA VAL A 433 7.68 -4.74 23.79
C VAL A 433 6.83 -4.01 22.75
N ARG A 434 5.51 -4.00 22.97
CA ARG A 434 4.58 -3.25 22.12
C ARG A 434 4.89 -1.76 22.19
N GLU A 435 5.11 -1.15 21.04
CA GLU A 435 5.35 0.29 20.98
C GLU A 435 4.07 1.10 21.22
N VAL A 436 4.23 2.14 22.02
CA VAL A 436 3.16 3.08 22.39
C VAL A 436 3.65 4.49 22.10
N ASP A 437 2.80 5.29 21.49
CA ASP A 437 2.98 6.73 21.40
C ASP A 437 2.76 7.33 22.78
N ALA A 438 3.82 7.85 23.40
CA ALA A 438 3.80 8.27 24.79
C ALA A 438 2.85 9.46 25.03
N PHE A 439 2.79 10.41 24.08
CA PHE A 439 1.93 11.59 24.24
C PHE A 439 0.44 11.25 24.10
N TYR A 440 0.10 10.38 23.16
CA TYR A 440 -1.29 9.99 22.90
C TYR A 440 -1.75 8.76 23.69
N ASN A 441 -0.84 8.10 24.39
CA ASN A 441 -1.07 6.82 25.06
C ASN A 441 -1.78 5.81 24.15
N THR A 442 -1.33 5.73 22.89
CA THR A 442 -1.94 4.92 21.85
C THR A 442 -0.91 3.95 21.29
N ALA A 443 -1.27 2.68 21.20
CA ALA A 443 -0.40 1.69 20.58
C ALA A 443 -0.11 2.04 19.11
N ILE A 444 1.15 1.92 18.69
CA ILE A 444 1.55 2.14 17.31
C ILE A 444 1.12 0.94 16.49
N ALA A 445 0.35 1.18 15.44
CA ALA A 445 -0.15 0.15 14.53
C ALA A 445 -0.34 0.72 13.13
N ALA A 446 0.01 -0.08 12.11
CA ALA A 446 -0.05 0.31 10.72
C ALA A 446 -1.07 -0.51 9.91
N ARG A 447 -1.65 0.09 8.87
CA ARG A 447 -2.49 -0.62 7.88
C ARG A 447 -1.64 -1.41 6.91
N ASN A 448 -0.49 -0.88 6.54
CA ASN A 448 0.41 -1.48 5.56
C ASN A 448 1.85 -1.50 6.10
N ILE A 449 2.55 -2.60 5.83
CA ILE A 449 4.00 -2.69 5.99
C ILE A 449 4.59 -2.93 4.60
N VAL A 450 5.47 -2.05 4.17
CA VAL A 450 6.16 -2.11 2.87
C VAL A 450 7.64 -2.34 3.12
N VAL A 451 8.19 -3.39 2.55
CA VAL A 451 9.63 -3.69 2.63
C VAL A 451 10.23 -3.49 1.24
N VAL A 452 11.00 -2.43 1.10
CA VAL A 452 11.74 -2.06 -0.10
C VAL A 452 13.15 -2.63 -0.01
N TYR A 453 13.50 -3.55 -0.88
CA TYR A 453 14.84 -4.10 -0.98
C TYR A 453 15.64 -3.23 -1.94
N THR A 454 16.72 -2.64 -1.45
CA THR A 454 17.49 -1.66 -2.21
C THR A 454 18.97 -1.69 -1.84
N ASP A 455 19.75 -0.85 -2.51
CA ASP A 455 21.16 -0.69 -2.19
C ASP A 455 21.29 0.25 -0.99
N VAL A 456 21.98 -0.24 0.03
CA VAL A 456 22.37 0.51 1.24
C VAL A 456 23.88 0.47 1.29
N VAL A 457 24.52 1.58 0.94
CA VAL A 457 25.97 1.62 0.69
C VAL A 457 26.64 2.56 1.68
N PRO A 458 27.71 2.15 2.38
CA PRO A 458 28.52 3.06 3.20
C PRO A 458 29.06 4.23 2.38
N THR A 459 29.14 5.39 2.99
CA THR A 459 29.71 6.62 2.41
C THR A 459 31.08 6.92 3.06
N ALA A 460 31.75 7.97 2.59
CA ALA A 460 32.96 8.49 3.23
C ALA A 460 32.66 9.52 4.34
N ILE A 461 31.38 9.84 4.60
CA ILE A 461 30.97 10.82 5.61
C ILE A 461 31.05 10.17 6.99
N VAL A 462 31.79 10.77 7.89
CA VAL A 462 31.88 10.33 9.29
C VAL A 462 30.76 11.00 10.09
N GLU A 463 29.88 10.20 10.68
CA GLU A 463 28.65 10.64 11.33
C GLU A 463 28.76 10.90 12.82
N ASP A 464 29.73 10.28 13.46
CA ASP A 464 29.92 10.37 14.90
C ASP A 464 31.39 10.44 15.32
N SER A 465 31.62 10.70 16.60
CA SER A 465 32.97 10.76 17.17
C SER A 465 33.69 9.40 17.26
N LEU A 466 32.98 8.31 16.99
CA LEU A 466 33.55 6.95 16.93
C LEU A 466 34.05 6.59 15.54
N GLY A 467 33.86 7.48 14.55
CA GLY A 467 34.28 7.25 13.17
C GLY A 467 33.32 6.41 12.37
N SER A 468 32.08 6.24 12.83
CA SER A 468 31.06 5.49 12.09
C SER A 468 30.72 6.20 10.80
N LEU A 469 30.73 5.44 9.69
CA LEU A 469 30.41 5.96 8.37
C LEU A 469 28.91 6.00 8.14
N GLY A 470 28.42 7.08 7.55
CA GLY A 470 27.06 7.22 7.08
C GLY A 470 26.75 6.23 5.96
N VAL A 471 25.47 6.07 5.68
CA VAL A 471 25.00 5.22 4.59
C VAL A 471 24.17 6.02 3.60
N ASN A 472 24.27 5.65 2.33
CA ASN A 472 23.37 6.13 1.28
C ASN A 472 22.37 5.01 0.95
N VAL A 473 21.07 5.34 0.98
CA VAL A 473 19.98 4.42 0.68
C VAL A 473 19.37 4.83 -0.65
N ARG A 474 19.52 3.99 -1.67
CA ARG A 474 18.96 4.27 -3.01
C ARG A 474 17.43 4.17 -3.00
N THR A 475 16.76 5.23 -3.41
CA THR A 475 15.30 5.29 -3.44
C THR A 475 14.72 5.41 -4.86
N THR A 476 15.56 5.66 -5.87
CA THR A 476 15.21 5.74 -7.29
C THR A 476 15.68 4.50 -8.04
N GLY A 477 15.03 4.19 -9.18
CA GLY A 477 15.28 2.99 -9.98
C GLY A 477 14.20 1.93 -9.75
N SER A 478 14.60 0.69 -9.58
CA SER A 478 13.69 -0.44 -9.35
C SER A 478 14.34 -1.51 -8.48
N GLY A 479 13.52 -2.39 -7.90
CA GLY A 479 13.98 -3.50 -7.09
C GLY A 479 12.83 -4.36 -6.59
N LYS A 480 13.14 -5.34 -5.75
CA LYS A 480 12.14 -6.19 -5.10
C LYS A 480 11.39 -5.41 -4.02
N VAL A 481 10.10 -5.70 -3.87
CA VAL A 481 9.28 -5.23 -2.75
C VAL A 481 8.51 -6.40 -2.15
N THR A 482 8.29 -6.37 -0.85
CA THR A 482 7.31 -7.21 -0.16
C THR A 482 6.33 -6.29 0.57
N ILE A 483 5.05 -6.45 0.34
CA ILE A 483 3.99 -5.64 0.95
C ILE A 483 3.10 -6.54 1.79
N PHE A 484 2.83 -6.08 3.00
CA PHE A 484 1.90 -6.73 3.93
C PHE A 484 0.74 -5.78 4.21
N ARG A 485 -0.46 -6.27 3.99
CA ARG A 485 -1.71 -5.64 4.42
C ARG A 485 -2.77 -6.70 4.65
N ASP A 486 -3.73 -6.39 5.51
CA ASP A 486 -4.88 -7.25 5.78
C ASP A 486 -4.50 -8.70 6.14
N GLY A 487 -3.38 -8.88 6.89
CA GLY A 487 -2.88 -10.20 7.31
C GLY A 487 -2.20 -11.02 6.23
N ARG A 488 -1.95 -10.45 5.04
CA ARG A 488 -1.40 -11.12 3.86
C ARG A 488 -0.10 -10.49 3.40
N ARG A 489 0.74 -11.29 2.74
CA ARG A 489 2.00 -10.90 2.11
C ARG A 489 1.87 -11.01 0.59
N GLN A 490 2.30 -9.99 -0.12
CA GLN A 490 2.47 -9.97 -1.56
C GLN A 490 3.89 -9.56 -1.92
N ASP A 491 4.59 -10.40 -2.65
CA ASP A 491 5.88 -10.05 -3.25
C ASP A 491 5.67 -9.41 -4.64
N GLY A 492 6.57 -8.49 -4.99
CA GLY A 492 6.51 -7.77 -6.26
C GLY A 492 7.79 -6.98 -6.53
N THR A 493 7.66 -5.98 -7.39
CA THR A 493 8.73 -5.03 -7.72
C THR A 493 8.29 -3.61 -7.42
N TRP A 494 9.23 -2.78 -7.00
CA TRP A 494 9.05 -1.34 -6.92
C TRP A 494 9.77 -0.65 -8.06
N ALA A 495 9.25 0.51 -8.50
CA ALA A 495 9.88 1.39 -9.46
C ALA A 495 9.67 2.85 -9.07
N ARG A 496 10.67 3.68 -9.30
CA ARG A 496 10.64 5.13 -9.08
C ARG A 496 11.64 5.82 -10.01
N ASN A 497 11.17 6.62 -10.93
CA ASN A 497 12.01 7.21 -11.98
C ASN A 497 12.69 8.52 -11.54
N SER A 498 12.09 9.25 -10.61
CA SER A 498 12.58 10.55 -10.13
C SER A 498 12.39 10.66 -8.61
N ILE A 499 13.22 11.49 -7.96
CA ILE A 499 13.06 11.83 -6.54
C ILE A 499 11.71 12.51 -6.23
N TYR A 500 11.00 12.96 -7.24
CA TYR A 500 9.67 13.60 -7.11
C TYR A 500 8.50 12.64 -7.29
N ASP A 501 8.76 11.42 -7.76
CA ASP A 501 7.72 10.43 -7.99
C ASP A 501 7.42 9.64 -6.71
N ALA A 502 6.17 9.22 -6.55
CA ALA A 502 5.85 8.15 -5.60
C ALA A 502 6.36 6.81 -6.13
N TRP A 503 6.66 5.87 -5.24
CA TRP A 503 6.93 4.51 -5.65
C TRP A 503 5.70 3.88 -6.30
N GLN A 504 5.94 3.17 -7.39
CA GLN A 504 4.98 2.27 -8.00
C GLN A 504 5.31 0.84 -7.58
N PHE A 505 4.31 0.12 -7.12
CA PHE A 505 4.43 -1.28 -6.72
C PHE A 505 3.67 -2.15 -7.68
N VAL A 506 4.33 -3.18 -8.20
CA VAL A 506 3.77 -4.09 -9.21
C VAL A 506 3.98 -5.54 -8.75
N SER A 507 2.92 -6.34 -8.76
CA SER A 507 2.99 -7.76 -8.44
C SER A 507 3.80 -8.52 -9.49
N LEU A 508 4.19 -9.76 -9.18
CA LEU A 508 4.91 -10.63 -10.12
C LEU A 508 4.10 -10.92 -11.39
N ASN A 509 2.78 -10.71 -11.36
CA ASN A 509 1.89 -10.86 -12.52
C ASN A 509 1.71 -9.57 -13.34
N GLY A 510 2.43 -8.49 -12.98
CA GLY A 510 2.33 -7.20 -13.66
C GLY A 510 1.17 -6.31 -13.22
N GLU A 511 0.42 -6.70 -12.18
CA GLU A 511 -0.69 -5.90 -11.64
C GLU A 511 -0.17 -4.90 -10.59
N PRO A 512 -0.63 -3.65 -10.59
CA PRO A 512 -0.29 -2.71 -9.51
C PRO A 512 -0.77 -3.21 -8.16
N ILE A 513 0.12 -3.11 -7.18
CA ILE A 513 -0.20 -3.40 -5.78
C ILE A 513 -0.69 -2.11 -5.12
N LEU A 514 -1.97 -2.11 -4.73
CA LEU A 514 -2.59 -1.00 -4.01
C LEU A 514 -2.50 -1.21 -2.50
N LEU A 515 -2.32 -0.13 -1.77
CA LEU A 515 -2.28 -0.13 -0.31
C LEU A 515 -3.70 -0.01 0.29
N SER A 516 -3.90 -0.49 1.51
CA SER A 516 -5.11 -0.21 2.28
C SER A 516 -5.06 1.23 2.81
N PRO A 517 -6.18 2.00 2.77
CA PRO A 517 -6.21 3.32 3.36
C PRO A 517 -5.82 3.31 4.85
N GLY A 518 -4.90 4.19 5.24
CA GLY A 518 -4.38 4.32 6.60
C GLY A 518 -2.86 4.45 6.65
N GLN A 519 -2.31 4.43 7.87
CA GLN A 519 -0.87 4.57 8.09
C GLN A 519 -0.07 3.46 7.40
N THR A 520 1.05 3.84 6.77
CA THR A 520 2.00 2.91 6.14
C THR A 520 3.37 3.02 6.80
N TRP A 521 3.97 1.88 7.15
CA TRP A 521 5.38 1.79 7.54
C TRP A 521 6.19 1.21 6.40
N VAL A 522 7.30 1.88 6.07
CA VAL A 522 8.19 1.50 4.97
C VAL A 522 9.57 1.20 5.52
N HIS A 523 10.02 -0.02 5.32
CA HIS A 523 11.36 -0.46 5.68
C HIS A 523 12.23 -0.51 4.42
N MET A 524 13.32 0.26 4.40
CA MET A 524 14.32 0.18 3.35
C MET A 524 15.51 -0.63 3.85
N ILE A 525 15.66 -1.82 3.29
CA ILE A 525 16.67 -2.78 3.73
C ILE A 525 17.58 -3.19 2.58
N PRO A 526 18.83 -3.64 2.88
CA PRO A 526 19.73 -4.15 1.86
C PRO A 526 19.07 -5.23 1.00
N SER A 527 19.32 -5.19 -0.31
CA SER A 527 18.78 -6.16 -1.27
C SER A 527 19.20 -7.62 -0.98
N THR A 528 20.25 -7.81 -0.21
CA THR A 528 20.75 -9.12 0.24
C THR A 528 20.01 -9.68 1.47
N TRP A 529 19.21 -8.87 2.14
CA TRP A 529 18.45 -9.31 3.30
C TRP A 529 17.16 -10.00 2.89
N THR A 530 16.63 -10.82 3.81
CA THR A 530 15.34 -11.50 3.64
C THR A 530 14.45 -11.24 4.83
N VAL A 531 13.17 -11.01 4.56
CA VAL A 531 12.13 -11.04 5.59
C VAL A 531 11.59 -12.46 5.63
N PRO A 532 11.68 -13.16 6.76
CA PRO A 532 11.21 -14.54 6.87
C PRO A 532 9.73 -14.65 6.50
N SER A 533 9.37 -15.72 5.81
CA SER A 533 7.99 -16.18 5.64
C SER A 533 7.71 -17.19 6.75
N ASN A 534 6.79 -16.92 7.64
CA ASN A 534 6.38 -17.86 8.70
C ASN A 534 5.23 -18.71 8.21
#